data_93936ea75db3f42b47319e231cbc03d1
#
_entry.id   93936ea75db3f42b47319e231cbc03d1
#
_cell.length_a   1.000
_cell.length_b   1.000
_cell.length_c   1.000
_cell.angle_alpha   90.00
_cell.angle_beta   90.00
_cell.angle_gamma   90.00
#
_symmetry.space_group_name_H-M   'P 1'
#
loop_
_entity.id
_entity.type
_entity.pdbx_description
1 polymer ?
#
loop_
_entity_poly.entity_id
_entity_poly.type
_entity_poly.pdbx_seq_one_letter_code
_entity_poly.pdbx_strand_id
1 'polypeptide(L)'
;MRTLLIPAVLLALLMACGGGQSGGVPAGAPPSGPATQPNGSLHGRRPFPADNPWNTDISSAAVDPDSATLLAGIGLGTGLHPDFGTVWAGAPNGIPYVLVSAAQPKVPISFDYADESDPGPYPIPADAPVEGGAAGSGDRHVLVLDLDHWKLYETWNASTANGGASWHAGSGAVFDLGSDALRPAGWTSADAAGLPVFPGLVRYDEVVEQGSIQHALRFTVQHTRKAYVAPARHWASADPSPALPPMGMRVRLKAATAIGGYPAHVQVILRALKQYGMFVADNGSSWYLSGAPDARWDDGELAALVGIKGSDFEVVAMSGVVAGP
;
A
#
# COMPACT_ATOMS: atom_id res chain seq x y z
N MET A 1 69.42 1.81 35.56
CA MET A 1 69.89 1.05 36.72
C MET A 1 68.93 -0.09 37.00
N ARG A 2 69.48 -1.29 37.04
CA ARG A 2 69.01 -2.56 37.62
C ARG A 2 67.82 -3.21 36.87
N THR A 3 68.07 -4.17 36.01
CA THR A 3 68.55 -5.59 36.20
C THR A 3 67.41 -6.53 36.58
N LEU A 4 67.04 -7.35 35.58
CA LEU A 4 67.06 -8.82 35.46
C LEU A 4 66.27 -9.61 36.49
N LEU A 5 65.42 -10.51 36.02
CA LEU A 5 65.73 -11.96 36.10
C LEU A 5 64.57 -12.78 35.52
N ILE A 6 64.91 -13.61 34.54
CA ILE A 6 64.18 -14.80 34.11
C ILE A 6 64.61 -15.95 35.03
N PRO A 7 63.75 -16.93 35.28
CA PRO A 7 64.25 -18.27 34.93
C PRO A 7 63.24 -19.13 34.18
N ALA A 8 63.86 -20.02 33.45
CA ALA A 8 63.32 -21.00 32.54
C ALA A 8 62.91 -22.32 33.23
N VAL A 9 62.12 -23.08 32.50
CA VAL A 9 62.10 -24.54 32.34
C VAL A 9 61.42 -25.38 33.41
N LEU A 10 60.37 -26.08 33.05
CA LEU A 10 60.40 -27.56 33.03
C LEU A 10 59.33 -28.15 32.09
N LEU A 11 59.85 -28.98 31.20
CA LEU A 11 59.10 -29.85 30.26
C LEU A 11 58.71 -31.11 31.05
N ALA A 12 57.45 -31.51 31.04
CA ALA A 12 57.00 -32.83 31.38
C ALA A 12 56.03 -33.38 30.35
N LEU A 13 56.52 -34.32 29.55
CA LEU A 13 55.69 -35.24 28.76
C LEU A 13 54.99 -36.21 29.71
N LEU A 14 53.64 -36.31 29.54
CA LEU A 14 52.89 -37.47 29.98
C LEU A 14 51.88 -37.84 28.89
N MET A 15 52.18 -39.00 28.28
CA MET A 15 51.15 -39.69 27.44
C MET A 15 50.07 -40.28 28.37
N ALA A 16 48.82 -40.09 28.03
CA ALA A 16 47.76 -40.91 28.57
C ALA A 16 46.61 -41.03 27.54
N CYS A 17 46.21 -42.22 27.34
CA CYS A 17 45.23 -42.85 26.47
C CYS A 17 43.87 -42.20 26.33
N GLY A 18 43.35 -42.28 25.13
CA GLY A 18 42.01 -42.57 24.64
C GLY A 18 40.79 -42.32 25.52
N GLY A 19 40.00 -41.31 25.14
CA GLY A 19 38.60 -41.16 25.51
C GLY A 19 37.88 -40.50 24.34
N GLY A 20 37.05 -41.28 23.63
CA GLY A 20 36.24 -40.78 22.54
C GLY A 20 35.24 -39.71 23.03
N GLN A 21 35.44 -38.48 22.62
CA GLN A 21 34.43 -37.45 22.76
C GLN A 21 33.48 -37.54 21.53
N SER A 22 32.26 -37.97 21.79
CA SER A 22 31.14 -37.77 20.88
C SER A 22 31.00 -36.26 20.60
N GLY A 23 31.35 -35.83 19.42
CA GLY A 23 31.15 -34.47 18.95
C GLY A 23 29.65 -34.14 18.99
N GLY A 24 29.26 -33.35 20.00
CA GLY A 24 27.95 -32.71 19.99
C GLY A 24 27.91 -31.74 18.82
N VAL A 25 27.01 -32.02 17.85
CA VAL A 25 26.64 -31.08 16.81
C VAL A 25 26.16 -29.81 17.52
N PRO A 26 26.69 -28.62 17.23
CA PRO A 26 26.15 -27.39 17.80
C PRO A 26 24.66 -27.32 17.43
N ALA A 27 23.81 -27.11 18.44
CA ALA A 27 22.37 -26.88 18.22
C ALA A 27 22.24 -25.79 17.16
N GLY A 28 21.65 -26.13 16.04
CA GLY A 28 21.38 -25.19 14.95
C GLY A 28 20.64 -23.98 15.52
N ALA A 29 20.96 -22.80 15.01
CA ALA A 29 20.20 -21.61 15.34
C ALA A 29 18.68 -21.90 15.16
N PRO A 30 17.81 -21.37 16.02
CA PRO A 30 16.37 -21.55 15.88
C PRO A 30 16.00 -21.15 14.44
N PRO A 31 15.05 -21.85 13.80
CA PRO A 31 14.64 -21.50 12.45
C PRO A 31 14.24 -20.03 12.45
N SER A 32 14.86 -19.23 11.59
CA SER A 32 14.41 -17.88 11.34
C SER A 32 12.91 -17.95 11.03
N GLY A 33 12.11 -17.11 11.67
CA GLY A 33 10.67 -17.02 11.42
C GLY A 33 10.38 -16.89 9.91
N PRO A 34 9.13 -17.02 9.51
CA PRO A 34 8.76 -16.93 8.10
C PRO A 34 9.34 -15.66 7.49
N ALA A 35 9.94 -15.77 6.31
CA ALA A 35 10.56 -14.62 5.66
C ALA A 35 9.47 -13.57 5.33
N THR A 36 9.57 -12.42 5.97
CA THR A 36 8.73 -11.25 5.67
C THR A 36 9.50 -10.32 4.73
N GLN A 37 8.81 -9.67 3.79
CA GLN A 37 9.42 -8.74 2.85
C GLN A 37 8.65 -7.41 2.86
N PRO A 38 9.07 -6.44 3.71
CA PRO A 38 8.49 -5.09 3.66
C PRO A 38 8.70 -4.45 2.29
N ASN A 39 7.64 -3.92 1.71
CA ASN A 39 7.61 -3.32 0.38
C ASN A 39 8.27 -4.20 -0.72
N GLY A 40 8.13 -5.53 -0.58
CA GLY A 40 8.72 -6.50 -1.49
C GLY A 40 8.12 -6.46 -2.88
N SER A 41 8.91 -6.86 -3.89
CA SER A 41 8.44 -6.94 -5.28
C SER A 41 7.49 -8.11 -5.49
N LEU A 42 6.43 -7.88 -6.27
CA LEU A 42 5.56 -8.93 -6.78
C LEU A 42 6.09 -9.57 -8.08
N HIS A 43 7.25 -9.13 -8.58
CA HIS A 43 7.87 -9.64 -9.80
C HIS A 43 6.92 -9.66 -11.01
N GLY A 44 6.08 -8.63 -11.13
CA GLY A 44 5.10 -8.49 -12.21
C GLY A 44 3.79 -9.26 -11.99
N ARG A 45 3.62 -9.99 -10.89
CA ARG A 45 2.33 -10.59 -10.55
C ARG A 45 1.34 -9.48 -10.18
N ARG A 46 0.25 -9.41 -10.93
CA ARG A 46 -0.76 -8.36 -10.79
C ARG A 46 -1.89 -8.84 -9.86
N PRO A 47 -2.30 -8.02 -8.87
CA PRO A 47 -3.51 -8.26 -8.10
C PRO A 47 -4.74 -8.32 -9.01
N PHE A 48 -5.68 -9.18 -8.67
CA PHE A 48 -6.95 -9.39 -9.35
C PHE A 48 -6.88 -9.95 -10.78
N PRO A 49 -7.98 -10.50 -11.31
CA PRO A 49 -8.12 -10.93 -12.71
C PRO A 49 -7.91 -9.77 -13.70
N ALA A 50 -7.66 -10.14 -14.95
CA ALA A 50 -7.34 -9.15 -16.00
C ALA A 50 -8.50 -8.22 -16.35
N ASP A 51 -9.73 -8.68 -16.17
CA ASP A 51 -10.98 -7.95 -16.41
C ASP A 51 -11.51 -7.19 -15.18
N ASN A 52 -10.81 -7.28 -14.06
CA ASN A 52 -11.11 -6.50 -12.88
C ASN A 52 -11.06 -4.99 -13.18
N PRO A 53 -11.96 -4.16 -12.60
CA PRO A 53 -11.91 -2.70 -12.77
C PRO A 53 -10.54 -2.06 -12.52
N TRP A 54 -9.75 -2.58 -11.58
CA TRP A 54 -8.38 -2.11 -11.35
C TRP A 54 -7.47 -2.32 -12.55
N ASN A 55 -7.66 -3.40 -13.31
CA ASN A 55 -6.79 -3.84 -14.40
C ASN A 55 -7.30 -3.48 -15.79
N THR A 56 -8.53 -2.93 -15.87
CA THR A 56 -9.17 -2.59 -17.14
C THR A 56 -8.58 -1.33 -17.76
N ASP A 57 -8.13 -1.43 -19.02
CA ASP A 57 -7.72 -0.28 -19.83
C ASP A 57 -8.93 0.61 -20.14
N ILE A 58 -8.82 1.88 -19.75
CA ILE A 58 -9.88 2.88 -19.94
C ILE A 58 -9.48 4.00 -20.91
N SER A 59 -8.37 3.84 -21.63
CA SER A 59 -7.84 4.88 -22.52
C SER A 59 -8.82 5.34 -23.57
N SER A 60 -9.76 4.47 -23.99
CA SER A 60 -10.81 4.75 -24.96
C SER A 60 -12.22 4.88 -24.35
N ALA A 61 -12.36 4.80 -23.02
CA ALA A 61 -13.66 4.91 -22.36
C ALA A 61 -14.27 6.30 -22.58
N ALA A 62 -15.60 6.38 -22.62
CA ALA A 62 -16.31 7.65 -22.76
C ALA A 62 -16.03 8.59 -21.57
N VAL A 63 -16.03 9.89 -21.84
CA VAL A 63 -15.92 10.92 -20.80
C VAL A 63 -17.30 11.15 -20.18
N ASP A 64 -17.35 11.32 -18.88
CA ASP A 64 -18.57 11.63 -18.15
C ASP A 64 -19.11 13.01 -18.56
N PRO A 65 -20.39 13.18 -18.84
CA PRO A 65 -20.97 14.47 -19.23
C PRO A 65 -20.77 15.55 -18.15
N ASP A 66 -20.69 15.18 -16.87
CA ASP A 66 -20.48 16.10 -15.74
C ASP A 66 -18.99 16.27 -15.38
N SER A 67 -18.08 15.74 -16.21
CA SER A 67 -16.61 15.73 -15.94
C SER A 67 -16.08 17.11 -15.54
N ALA A 68 -16.47 18.17 -16.25
CA ALA A 68 -15.98 19.52 -15.95
C ALA A 68 -16.43 20.01 -14.57
N THR A 69 -17.67 19.75 -14.18
CA THR A 69 -18.25 20.12 -12.89
C THR A 69 -17.57 19.37 -11.76
N LEU A 70 -17.43 18.04 -11.90
CA LEU A 70 -16.82 17.18 -10.89
C LEU A 70 -15.34 17.54 -10.64
N LEU A 71 -14.58 17.77 -11.72
CA LEU A 71 -13.18 18.20 -11.60
C LEU A 71 -13.03 19.60 -11.01
N ALA A 72 -13.96 20.52 -11.28
CA ALA A 72 -13.97 21.83 -10.64
C ALA A 72 -14.21 21.70 -9.13
N GLY A 73 -15.03 20.75 -8.68
CA GLY A 73 -15.27 20.42 -7.28
C GLY A 73 -14.02 19.89 -6.56
N ILE A 74 -13.09 19.25 -7.28
CA ILE A 74 -11.81 18.76 -6.72
C ILE A 74 -10.74 19.87 -6.75
N GLY A 75 -10.71 20.69 -7.80
CA GLY A 75 -9.74 21.77 -8.00
C GLY A 75 -8.93 21.64 -9.27
N LEU A 76 -9.28 22.44 -10.29
CA LEU A 76 -8.65 22.40 -11.61
C LEU A 76 -7.19 22.86 -11.62
N GLY A 77 -6.83 23.81 -10.75
CA GLY A 77 -5.47 24.38 -10.68
C GLY A 77 -4.53 23.63 -9.74
N THR A 78 -5.05 22.69 -8.94
CA THR A 78 -4.26 21.93 -7.97
C THR A 78 -3.40 20.90 -8.69
N GLY A 79 -2.12 20.79 -8.28
CA GLY A 79 -1.18 19.82 -8.83
C GLY A 79 -1.37 18.43 -8.24
N LEU A 80 -1.02 17.42 -9.02
CA LEU A 80 -0.96 16.03 -8.56
C LEU A 80 0.20 15.87 -7.58
N HIS A 81 -0.11 15.62 -6.31
CA HIS A 81 0.88 15.49 -5.25
C HIS A 81 1.25 14.02 -5.04
N PRO A 82 2.54 13.64 -5.13
CA PRO A 82 2.97 12.30 -4.72
C PRO A 82 2.93 12.22 -3.19
N ASP A 83 1.99 11.44 -2.65
CA ASP A 83 1.89 11.17 -1.22
C ASP A 83 2.67 9.91 -0.86
N PHE A 84 3.88 9.83 -1.38
CA PHE A 84 4.85 8.75 -1.19
C PHE A 84 6.25 9.23 -1.60
N GLY A 85 7.26 8.51 -1.14
CA GLY A 85 8.66 8.85 -1.41
C GLY A 85 9.59 8.14 -0.43
N THR A 86 10.69 8.81 -0.09
CA THR A 86 11.67 8.26 0.85
C THR A 86 11.23 8.48 2.30
N VAL A 87 11.22 9.72 2.78
CA VAL A 87 10.94 10.07 4.17
C VAL A 87 10.14 11.37 4.25
N TRP A 88 9.12 11.39 5.10
CA TRP A 88 8.39 12.58 5.50
C TRP A 88 8.27 12.67 7.02
N ALA A 89 8.56 13.83 7.61
CA ALA A 89 8.48 14.07 9.06
C ALA A 89 9.21 13.02 9.93
N GLY A 90 10.30 12.44 9.41
CA GLY A 90 11.13 11.45 10.13
C GLY A 90 10.63 10.01 10.05
N ALA A 91 9.60 9.73 9.26
CA ALA A 91 9.09 8.38 8.99
C ALA A 91 9.10 8.07 7.48
N PRO A 92 9.03 6.79 7.06
CA PRO A 92 8.84 6.43 5.66
C PRO A 92 7.59 7.11 5.09
N ASN A 93 7.72 7.73 3.90
CA ASN A 93 6.64 8.48 3.26
C ASN A 93 5.78 7.60 2.37
N GLY A 94 4.54 7.35 2.75
CA GLY A 94 3.56 6.55 2.02
C GLY A 94 3.01 5.38 2.83
N ILE A 95 2.18 4.56 2.19
CA ILE A 95 1.49 3.43 2.82
C ILE A 95 2.32 2.15 2.62
N PRO A 96 2.99 1.65 3.67
CA PRO A 96 3.82 0.46 3.56
C PRO A 96 2.99 -0.82 3.50
N TYR A 97 3.59 -1.87 2.95
CA TYR A 97 3.01 -3.22 2.96
C TYR A 97 4.08 -4.27 3.28
N VAL A 98 3.65 -5.47 3.63
CA VAL A 98 4.52 -6.59 3.86
C VAL A 98 4.03 -7.84 3.12
N LEU A 99 4.94 -8.51 2.43
CA LEU A 99 4.68 -9.81 1.83
C LEU A 99 4.98 -10.90 2.85
N VAL A 100 4.07 -11.86 2.95
CA VAL A 100 4.23 -13.03 3.84
C VAL A 100 3.94 -14.33 3.08
N SER A 101 4.43 -15.44 3.61
CA SER A 101 4.07 -16.78 3.15
C SER A 101 2.94 -17.38 3.99
N ALA A 102 2.39 -18.52 3.56
CA ALA A 102 1.42 -19.30 4.32
C ALA A 102 1.92 -19.74 5.71
N ALA A 103 3.25 -19.72 5.93
CA ALA A 103 3.85 -20.03 7.23
C ALA A 103 3.71 -18.89 8.26
N GLN A 104 3.27 -17.69 7.86
CA GLN A 104 3.04 -16.59 8.79
C GLN A 104 1.89 -16.92 9.74
N PRO A 105 2.14 -16.98 11.06
CA PRO A 105 1.07 -17.23 12.02
C PRO A 105 0.00 -16.14 11.96
N LYS A 106 -1.25 -16.55 12.06
CA LYS A 106 -2.36 -15.61 12.20
C LYS A 106 -2.54 -15.24 13.67
N VAL A 107 -2.71 -13.96 13.92
CA VAL A 107 -2.88 -13.37 15.26
C VAL A 107 -4.29 -12.81 15.43
N PRO A 108 -4.85 -12.80 16.65
CA PRO A 108 -6.11 -12.16 16.95
C PRO A 108 -6.08 -10.67 16.60
N ILE A 109 -7.18 -10.17 16.06
CA ILE A 109 -7.41 -8.75 15.81
C ILE A 109 -8.84 -8.40 16.18
N SER A 110 -9.04 -7.20 16.75
CA SER A 110 -10.35 -6.61 17.04
C SER A 110 -10.52 -5.29 16.30
N PHE A 111 -11.76 -4.89 16.04
CA PHE A 111 -12.11 -3.71 15.27
C PHE A 111 -13.10 -2.82 15.98
N ASP A 112 -12.97 -1.48 15.81
CA ASP A 112 -13.97 -0.50 16.26
C ASP A 112 -15.25 -0.61 15.41
N TYR A 113 -15.09 -0.77 14.07
CA TYR A 113 -16.17 -0.99 13.11
C TYR A 113 -16.28 -2.48 12.75
N ALA A 114 -16.56 -3.31 13.77
CA ALA A 114 -16.56 -4.76 13.61
C ALA A 114 -17.67 -5.28 12.68
N ASP A 115 -18.77 -4.55 12.56
CA ASP A 115 -19.92 -4.84 11.71
C ASP A 115 -19.68 -4.57 10.22
N GLU A 116 -18.62 -3.79 9.91
CA GLU A 116 -18.16 -3.52 8.54
C GLU A 116 -16.75 -4.09 8.26
N SER A 117 -16.24 -4.94 9.15
CA SER A 117 -14.89 -5.52 9.04
C SER A 117 -14.95 -7.03 8.86
N ASP A 118 -14.01 -7.57 8.08
CA ASP A 118 -13.84 -9.02 7.99
C ASP A 118 -13.19 -9.54 9.28
N PRO A 119 -13.77 -10.56 9.94
CA PRO A 119 -13.27 -11.01 11.22
C PRO A 119 -11.88 -11.64 11.14
N GLY A 120 -11.08 -11.48 12.22
CA GLY A 120 -9.80 -12.15 12.37
C GLY A 120 -9.90 -13.68 12.47
N PRO A 121 -8.74 -14.36 12.59
CA PRO A 121 -7.39 -13.82 12.76
C PRO A 121 -6.71 -13.44 11.44
N TYR A 122 -5.75 -12.47 11.48
CA TYR A 122 -4.99 -11.99 10.34
C TYR A 122 -3.51 -12.42 10.43
N PRO A 123 -2.82 -12.67 9.29
CA PRO A 123 -1.41 -13.08 9.28
C PRO A 123 -0.47 -11.87 9.41
N ILE A 124 -0.64 -11.05 10.44
CA ILE A 124 0.14 -9.83 10.65
C ILE A 124 1.42 -10.17 11.41
N PRO A 125 2.62 -9.93 10.83
CA PRO A 125 3.88 -10.05 11.56
C PRO A 125 3.93 -9.11 12.76
N ALA A 126 4.63 -9.52 13.83
CA ALA A 126 4.76 -8.70 15.04
C ALA A 126 5.45 -7.35 14.77
N ASP A 127 6.33 -7.32 13.76
CA ASP A 127 7.11 -6.18 13.30
C ASP A 127 6.58 -5.61 11.98
N ALA A 128 5.31 -5.88 11.61
CA ALA A 128 4.72 -5.35 10.39
C ALA A 128 4.87 -3.82 10.32
N PRO A 129 5.25 -3.28 9.16
CA PRO A 129 5.37 -1.84 8.99
C PRO A 129 4.00 -1.18 9.14
N VAL A 130 3.96 -0.09 9.90
CA VAL A 130 2.77 0.75 10.09
C VAL A 130 3.01 2.08 9.39
N GLU A 131 2.03 2.56 8.66
CA GLU A 131 2.08 3.88 8.03
C GLU A 131 2.40 4.98 9.04
N GLY A 132 3.29 5.90 8.68
CA GLY A 132 3.81 6.94 9.59
C GLY A 132 4.76 6.40 10.66
N GLY A 133 5.09 5.11 10.66
CA GLY A 133 5.96 4.46 11.63
C GLY A 133 5.27 4.11 12.94
N ALA A 134 6.03 3.54 13.88
CA ALA A 134 5.50 3.04 15.15
C ALA A 134 4.82 4.14 16.01
N ALA A 135 5.33 5.37 15.94
CA ALA A 135 4.81 6.55 16.67
C ALA A 135 3.88 7.43 15.82
N GLY A 136 3.57 7.05 14.60
CA GLY A 136 2.68 7.81 13.70
C GLY A 136 1.27 7.99 14.30
N SER A 137 0.65 9.12 14.01
CA SER A 137 -0.69 9.49 14.49
C SER A 137 -1.70 9.67 13.35
N GLY A 138 -1.35 9.30 12.10
CA GLY A 138 -2.22 9.35 10.94
C GLY A 138 -3.11 8.11 10.83
N ASP A 139 -3.39 7.71 9.60
CA ASP A 139 -4.30 6.60 9.29
C ASP A 139 -3.75 5.22 9.71
N ARG A 140 -2.42 5.13 9.91
CA ARG A 140 -1.78 3.94 10.47
C ARG A 140 -2.19 2.64 9.79
N HIS A 141 -2.18 2.65 8.46
CA HIS A 141 -2.45 1.45 7.69
C HIS A 141 -1.42 0.34 7.96
N VAL A 142 -1.91 -0.89 8.02
CA VAL A 142 -1.08 -2.11 7.96
C VAL A 142 -1.64 -2.99 6.86
N LEU A 143 -0.81 -3.22 5.83
CA LEU A 143 -1.19 -4.02 4.65
C LEU A 143 -0.33 -5.28 4.61
N VAL A 144 -0.98 -6.44 4.57
CA VAL A 144 -0.30 -7.75 4.53
C VAL A 144 -0.78 -8.54 3.33
N LEU A 145 0.15 -8.94 2.47
CA LEU A 145 -0.12 -9.75 1.29
C LEU A 145 0.40 -11.18 1.51
N ASP A 146 -0.50 -12.13 1.63
CA ASP A 146 -0.20 -13.57 1.67
C ASP A 146 -0.02 -14.09 0.24
N LEU A 147 1.23 -14.34 -0.13
CA LEU A 147 1.60 -14.72 -1.48
C LEU A 147 1.12 -16.12 -1.88
N ASP A 148 1.04 -17.04 -0.92
CA ASP A 148 0.68 -18.44 -1.19
C ASP A 148 -0.84 -18.60 -1.32
N HIS A 149 -1.62 -17.94 -0.46
CA HIS A 149 -3.07 -17.94 -0.55
C HIS A 149 -3.63 -16.86 -1.48
N TRP A 150 -2.79 -15.95 -1.96
CA TRP A 150 -3.12 -14.80 -2.81
C TRP A 150 -4.23 -13.95 -2.21
N LYS A 151 -4.07 -13.62 -0.92
CA LYS A 151 -5.01 -12.80 -0.14
C LYS A 151 -4.34 -11.57 0.41
N LEU A 152 -5.07 -10.48 0.37
CA LEU A 152 -4.68 -9.21 0.92
C LEU A 152 -5.47 -8.96 2.21
N TYR A 153 -4.77 -8.61 3.28
CA TYR A 153 -5.34 -8.21 4.57
C TYR A 153 -4.94 -6.77 4.82
N GLU A 154 -5.90 -5.91 5.04
CA GLU A 154 -5.68 -4.49 5.22
C GLU A 154 -6.39 -4.00 6.47
N THR A 155 -5.77 -3.04 7.17
CA THR A 155 -6.33 -2.42 8.37
C THR A 155 -6.11 -0.93 8.36
N TRP A 156 -7.06 -0.18 8.88
CA TRP A 156 -6.96 1.25 9.17
C TRP A 156 -6.89 1.48 10.67
N ASN A 157 -6.14 2.49 11.12
CA ASN A 157 -5.92 2.88 12.51
C ASN A 157 -5.40 1.72 13.39
N ALA A 158 -4.40 0.99 12.85
CA ALA A 158 -3.88 -0.20 13.48
C ALA A 158 -2.92 0.08 14.63
N SER A 159 -3.01 -0.71 15.67
CA SER A 159 -2.10 -0.72 16.81
C SER A 159 -1.82 -2.15 17.27
N THR A 160 -0.58 -2.37 17.76
CA THR A 160 -0.19 -3.68 18.31
C THR A 160 -0.50 -3.75 19.79
N ALA A 161 -0.80 -4.95 20.27
CA ALA A 161 -0.84 -5.28 21.69
C ALA A 161 0.02 -6.51 21.97
N ASN A 162 0.49 -6.62 23.20
CA ASN A 162 1.28 -7.76 23.68
C ASN A 162 2.51 -8.09 22.78
N GLY A 163 3.21 -7.04 22.32
CA GLY A 163 4.39 -7.23 21.45
C GLY A 163 4.09 -7.80 20.07
N GLY A 164 2.91 -7.50 19.51
CA GLY A 164 2.49 -8.00 18.20
C GLY A 164 1.77 -9.36 18.25
N ALA A 165 1.56 -9.93 19.45
CA ALA A 165 0.79 -11.17 19.59
C ALA A 165 -0.73 -10.98 19.35
N SER A 166 -1.20 -9.74 19.35
CA SER A 166 -2.56 -9.35 18.95
C SER A 166 -2.56 -7.91 18.43
N TRP A 167 -3.62 -7.56 17.69
CA TRP A 167 -3.79 -6.25 17.07
C TRP A 167 -5.19 -5.70 17.39
N HIS A 168 -5.29 -4.37 17.29
CA HIS A 168 -6.54 -3.64 17.28
C HIS A 168 -6.49 -2.64 16.13
N ALA A 169 -7.60 -2.45 15.43
CA ALA A 169 -7.72 -1.49 14.34
C ALA A 169 -9.10 -0.84 14.31
N GLY A 170 -9.23 0.30 13.64
CA GLY A 170 -10.52 0.92 13.38
C GLY A 170 -11.40 0.02 12.50
N SER A 171 -10.86 -0.38 11.37
CA SER A 171 -11.51 -1.31 10.43
C SER A 171 -10.50 -2.27 9.81
N GLY A 172 -11.01 -3.36 9.21
CA GLY A 172 -10.20 -4.33 8.50
C GLY A 172 -10.92 -5.02 7.35
N ALA A 173 -10.18 -5.35 6.32
CA ALA A 173 -10.71 -5.98 5.12
C ALA A 173 -9.80 -7.12 4.63
N VAL A 174 -10.43 -8.16 4.07
CA VAL A 174 -9.75 -9.28 3.42
C VAL A 174 -10.22 -9.36 1.97
N PHE A 175 -9.29 -9.26 1.04
CA PHE A 175 -9.57 -9.39 -0.39
C PHE A 175 -8.93 -10.67 -0.94
N ASP A 176 -9.70 -11.42 -1.71
CA ASP A 176 -9.20 -12.51 -2.53
C ASP A 176 -8.69 -11.91 -3.85
N LEU A 177 -7.38 -11.91 -4.04
CA LEU A 177 -6.75 -11.29 -5.21
C LEU A 177 -6.89 -12.13 -6.50
N GLY A 178 -7.48 -13.31 -6.42
CA GLY A 178 -7.86 -14.13 -7.57
C GLY A 178 -9.32 -13.97 -7.98
N SER A 179 -10.08 -13.03 -7.37
CA SER A 179 -11.52 -12.88 -7.53
C SER A 179 -11.91 -11.42 -7.80
N ASP A 180 -13.03 -11.23 -8.51
CA ASP A 180 -13.67 -9.92 -8.71
C ASP A 180 -14.75 -9.61 -7.68
N ALA A 181 -14.83 -10.41 -6.60
CA ALA A 181 -15.82 -10.22 -5.56
C ALA A 181 -15.66 -8.87 -4.87
N LEU A 182 -16.73 -8.10 -4.83
CA LEU A 182 -16.80 -6.83 -4.12
C LEU A 182 -17.22 -7.06 -2.66
N ARG A 183 -16.79 -6.16 -1.78
CA ARG A 183 -17.29 -6.13 -0.39
C ARG A 183 -18.82 -5.91 -0.36
N PRO A 184 -19.49 -6.23 0.74
CA PRO A 184 -20.91 -5.90 0.90
C PRO A 184 -21.18 -4.41 0.66
N ALA A 185 -22.36 -4.09 0.11
CA ALA A 185 -22.76 -2.70 -0.10
C ALA A 185 -22.89 -1.97 1.25
N GLY A 186 -22.32 -0.77 1.33
CA GLY A 186 -22.29 0.05 2.55
C GLY A 186 -21.16 -0.30 3.52
N TRP A 187 -20.32 -1.28 3.21
CA TRP A 187 -19.16 -1.61 4.05
C TRP A 187 -17.94 -0.80 3.65
N THR A 188 -17.26 -0.22 4.65
CA THR A 188 -15.92 0.35 4.50
C THR A 188 -14.87 -0.75 4.31
N SER A 189 -13.62 -0.38 4.12
CA SER A 189 -12.45 -1.26 4.19
C SER A 189 -11.39 -0.61 5.09
N ALA A 190 -10.11 -0.80 4.81
CA ALA A 190 -9.06 0.09 5.28
C ALA A 190 -9.06 1.43 4.53
N ASP A 191 -9.85 1.53 3.47
CA ASP A 191 -10.06 2.72 2.66
C ASP A 191 -11.54 3.18 2.77
N ALA A 192 -11.79 4.48 2.87
CA ALA A 192 -13.13 5.01 3.08
C ALA A 192 -14.13 4.63 1.98
N ALA A 193 -13.66 4.39 0.75
CA ALA A 193 -14.50 3.94 -0.35
C ALA A 193 -14.92 2.46 -0.27
N GLY A 194 -14.42 1.68 0.68
CA GLY A 194 -14.57 0.22 0.68
C GLY A 194 -13.77 -0.47 -0.42
N LEU A 195 -12.75 0.21 -0.94
CA LEU A 195 -11.78 -0.30 -1.92
C LEU A 195 -10.58 -0.93 -1.23
N PRO A 196 -9.82 -1.81 -1.91
CA PRO A 196 -8.50 -2.20 -1.44
C PRO A 196 -7.49 -1.06 -1.65
N VAL A 197 -6.60 -0.88 -0.68
CA VAL A 197 -5.54 0.15 -0.72
C VAL A 197 -4.37 -0.31 -1.58
N PHE A 198 -3.81 -1.50 -1.30
CA PHE A 198 -2.59 -2.00 -1.92
C PHE A 198 -2.62 -2.02 -3.46
N PRO A 199 -3.68 -2.48 -4.14
CA PRO A 199 -3.71 -2.52 -5.60
C PRO A 199 -3.64 -1.15 -6.27
N GLY A 200 -3.97 -0.07 -5.54
CA GLY A 200 -3.94 1.30 -6.04
C GLY A 200 -2.66 2.08 -5.76
N LEU A 201 -1.69 1.50 -5.05
CA LEU A 201 -0.45 2.17 -4.70
C LEU A 201 0.51 2.24 -5.90
N VAL A 202 1.21 3.38 -6.02
CA VAL A 202 2.42 3.47 -6.84
C VAL A 202 3.53 2.71 -6.11
N ARG A 203 4.15 1.72 -6.74
CA ARG A 203 5.20 0.90 -6.12
C ARG A 203 6.52 1.02 -6.87
N TYR A 204 7.62 0.98 -6.12
CA TYR A 204 8.97 1.13 -6.67
C TYR A 204 9.31 0.03 -7.68
N ASP A 205 8.97 -1.22 -7.38
CA ASP A 205 9.24 -2.36 -8.27
C ASP A 205 8.57 -2.21 -9.65
N GLU A 206 7.36 -1.64 -9.71
CA GLU A 206 6.67 -1.41 -10.98
C GLU A 206 7.26 -0.24 -11.75
N VAL A 207 7.52 0.88 -11.06
CA VAL A 207 7.99 2.09 -11.71
C VAL A 207 9.43 1.96 -12.19
N VAL A 208 10.32 1.44 -11.35
CA VAL A 208 11.77 1.45 -11.59
C VAL A 208 12.28 0.11 -12.12
N GLU A 209 11.86 -1.01 -11.52
CA GLU A 209 12.39 -2.32 -11.90
C GLU A 209 11.70 -2.88 -13.15
N GLN A 210 10.37 -2.69 -13.27
CA GLN A 210 9.59 -3.17 -14.42
C GLN A 210 9.38 -2.12 -15.50
N GLY A 211 9.44 -0.82 -15.16
CA GLY A 211 9.20 0.28 -16.08
C GLY A 211 7.74 0.41 -16.54
N SER A 212 6.80 -0.23 -15.83
CA SER A 212 5.37 -0.18 -16.15
C SER A 212 4.49 -0.44 -14.93
N ILE A 213 3.40 0.33 -14.80
CA ILE A 213 2.27 0.06 -13.91
C ILE A 213 1.12 -0.41 -14.80
N GLN A 214 0.51 -1.56 -14.48
CA GLN A 214 -0.53 -2.19 -15.29
C GLN A 214 -1.89 -2.26 -14.57
N HIS A 215 -2.19 -1.27 -13.75
CA HIS A 215 -3.44 -1.14 -13.00
C HIS A 215 -3.79 0.32 -12.75
N ALA A 216 -5.02 0.59 -12.35
CA ALA A 216 -5.45 1.91 -11.87
C ALA A 216 -4.78 2.24 -10.55
N LEU A 217 -4.61 3.53 -10.29
CA LEU A 217 -4.06 4.04 -9.05
C LEU A 217 -5.19 4.52 -8.11
N ARG A 218 -4.85 4.93 -6.90
CA ARG A 218 -5.77 5.57 -5.96
C ARG A 218 -5.31 6.98 -5.62
N PHE A 219 -6.27 7.86 -5.34
CA PHE A 219 -6.00 9.21 -4.88
C PHE A 219 -7.08 9.71 -3.93
N THR A 220 -6.76 10.76 -3.17
CA THR A 220 -7.70 11.39 -2.25
C THR A 220 -8.23 12.72 -2.78
N VAL A 221 -9.40 13.11 -2.29
CA VAL A 221 -10.04 14.39 -2.56
C VAL A 221 -10.56 14.97 -1.25
N GLN A 222 -10.57 16.32 -1.13
CA GLN A 222 -10.97 16.97 0.11
C GLN A 222 -12.47 16.81 0.43
N HIS A 223 -13.29 16.86 -0.62
CA HIS A 223 -14.75 16.81 -0.48
C HIS A 223 -15.33 15.78 -1.44
N THR A 224 -16.09 14.83 -0.90
CA THR A 224 -16.82 13.83 -1.68
C THR A 224 -18.32 13.99 -1.46
N ARG A 225 -19.08 13.41 -2.39
CA ARG A 225 -20.55 13.33 -2.29
C ARG A 225 -20.93 12.14 -1.40
N LYS A 226 -22.08 12.23 -0.69
CA LYS A 226 -22.72 11.10 0.00
C LYS A 226 -23.21 10.06 -0.99
N ALA A 227 -22.27 9.44 -1.72
CA ALA A 227 -22.53 8.45 -2.74
C ALA A 227 -21.25 7.69 -3.08
N TYR A 228 -21.43 6.52 -3.71
CA TYR A 228 -20.35 5.77 -4.32
C TYR A 228 -20.74 5.22 -5.69
N VAL A 229 -19.75 4.82 -6.48
CA VAL A 229 -19.90 4.09 -7.74
C VAL A 229 -18.96 2.88 -7.73
N ALA A 230 -19.43 1.74 -8.25
CA ALA A 230 -18.60 0.54 -8.32
C ALA A 230 -17.24 0.82 -9.04
N PRO A 231 -16.13 0.21 -8.57
CA PRO A 231 -16.04 -0.87 -7.60
C PRO A 231 -16.12 -0.45 -6.11
N ALA A 232 -16.19 0.85 -5.79
CA ALA A 232 -16.41 1.30 -4.41
C ALA A 232 -17.74 0.78 -3.84
N ARG A 233 -17.79 0.67 -2.52
CA ARG A 233 -18.94 0.09 -1.79
C ARG A 233 -19.46 0.98 -0.68
N HIS A 234 -18.73 2.05 -0.36
CA HIS A 234 -19.02 2.91 0.78
C HIS A 234 -18.81 4.39 0.44
N TRP A 235 -19.35 5.27 1.24
CA TRP A 235 -19.22 6.74 1.20
C TRP A 235 -18.74 7.24 2.56
N ALA A 236 -17.99 8.36 2.58
CA ALA A 236 -17.46 8.95 3.83
C ALA A 236 -17.88 10.40 4.05
N SER A 237 -18.83 10.90 3.28
CA SER A 237 -19.32 12.28 3.38
C SER A 237 -20.83 12.32 3.60
N ALA A 238 -21.32 13.37 4.25
CA ALA A 238 -22.75 13.65 4.39
C ALA A 238 -23.30 14.60 3.31
N ASP A 239 -22.46 15.19 2.44
CA ASP A 239 -22.85 16.16 1.45
C ASP A 239 -23.51 15.48 0.24
N PRO A 240 -24.78 15.75 -0.09
CA PRO A 240 -25.49 15.15 -1.20
C PRO A 240 -25.21 15.82 -2.56
N SER A 241 -24.40 16.89 -2.62
CA SER A 241 -24.21 17.70 -3.81
C SER A 241 -23.75 16.88 -5.03
N PRO A 242 -24.46 16.93 -6.18
CA PRO A 242 -24.04 16.23 -7.39
C PRO A 242 -22.79 16.84 -8.05
N ALA A 243 -22.35 18.03 -7.62
CA ALA A 243 -21.14 18.68 -8.09
C ALA A 243 -19.88 18.11 -7.43
N LEU A 244 -20.04 17.26 -6.40
CA LEU A 244 -18.93 16.60 -5.71
C LEU A 244 -18.73 15.16 -6.25
N PRO A 245 -17.47 14.67 -6.29
CA PRO A 245 -17.17 13.32 -6.73
C PRO A 245 -17.74 12.27 -5.77
N PRO A 246 -18.41 11.22 -6.24
CA PRO A 246 -18.69 10.04 -5.40
C PRO A 246 -17.41 9.24 -5.17
N MET A 247 -17.34 8.46 -4.08
CA MET A 247 -16.31 7.45 -3.90
C MET A 247 -16.31 6.46 -5.05
N GLY A 248 -15.15 6.00 -5.49
CA GLY A 248 -15.00 5.11 -6.64
C GLY A 248 -15.09 5.81 -8.00
N MET A 249 -15.31 7.13 -8.06
CA MET A 249 -15.20 7.87 -9.31
C MET A 249 -13.81 7.67 -9.92
N ARG A 250 -13.76 7.35 -11.21
CA ARG A 250 -12.49 7.13 -11.90
C ARG A 250 -12.15 8.31 -12.80
N VAL A 251 -10.94 8.84 -12.64
CA VAL A 251 -10.39 9.86 -13.54
C VAL A 251 -9.22 9.29 -14.34
N ARG A 252 -8.98 9.82 -15.53
CA ARG A 252 -7.78 9.51 -16.31
C ARG A 252 -7.09 10.79 -16.78
N LEU A 253 -5.78 10.73 -16.95
CA LEU A 253 -5.01 11.80 -17.58
C LEU A 253 -5.37 11.87 -19.05
N LYS A 254 -5.71 13.07 -19.56
CA LYS A 254 -6.10 13.27 -20.94
C LYS A 254 -5.04 12.77 -21.92
N ALA A 255 -5.45 12.12 -23.00
CA ALA A 255 -4.54 11.60 -24.03
C ALA A 255 -3.62 12.69 -24.60
N ALA A 256 -4.13 13.92 -24.75
CA ALA A 256 -3.39 15.07 -25.30
C ALA A 256 -2.34 15.66 -24.36
N THR A 257 -2.37 15.34 -23.06
CA THR A 257 -1.38 15.87 -22.10
C THR A 257 0.01 15.36 -22.46
N ALA A 258 0.93 16.28 -22.74
CA ALA A 258 2.31 15.94 -23.08
C ALA A 258 3.07 15.45 -21.85
N ILE A 259 3.67 14.26 -21.93
CA ILE A 259 4.40 13.64 -20.81
C ILE A 259 5.89 13.46 -21.09
N GLY A 260 6.35 13.68 -22.33
CA GLY A 260 7.74 13.43 -22.76
C GLY A 260 8.79 14.34 -22.09
N GLY A 261 8.38 15.44 -21.49
CA GLY A 261 9.27 16.34 -20.76
C GLY A 261 9.50 15.99 -19.28
N TYR A 262 8.80 14.95 -18.76
CA TYR A 262 8.95 14.51 -17.38
C TYR A 262 10.10 13.50 -17.23
N PRO A 263 10.66 13.33 -16.01
CA PRO A 263 11.63 12.27 -15.72
C PRO A 263 11.09 10.88 -16.10
N ALA A 264 11.98 9.96 -16.44
CA ALA A 264 11.59 8.65 -16.98
C ALA A 264 10.65 7.85 -16.04
N HIS A 265 10.92 7.84 -14.75
CA HIS A 265 10.09 7.16 -13.75
C HIS A 265 8.71 7.82 -13.60
N VAL A 266 8.66 9.15 -13.64
CA VAL A 266 7.40 9.91 -13.64
C VAL A 266 6.58 9.60 -14.89
N GLN A 267 7.22 9.45 -16.05
CA GLN A 267 6.51 9.05 -17.27
C GLN A 267 5.83 7.66 -17.14
N VAL A 268 6.41 6.73 -16.36
CA VAL A 268 5.77 5.43 -16.08
C VAL A 268 4.43 5.64 -15.39
N ILE A 269 4.40 6.47 -14.34
CA ILE A 269 3.19 6.82 -13.59
C ILE A 269 2.18 7.52 -14.51
N LEU A 270 2.62 8.50 -15.28
CA LEU A 270 1.75 9.26 -16.19
C LEU A 270 1.15 8.40 -17.33
N ARG A 271 1.89 7.40 -17.81
CA ARG A 271 1.35 6.41 -18.77
C ARG A 271 0.24 5.57 -18.12
N ALA A 272 0.42 5.11 -16.90
CA ALA A 272 -0.61 4.38 -16.18
C ALA A 272 -1.86 5.24 -15.94
N LEU A 273 -1.69 6.51 -15.59
CA LEU A 273 -2.80 7.46 -15.43
C LEU A 273 -3.56 7.70 -16.75
N LYS A 274 -2.91 7.61 -17.91
CA LYS A 274 -3.60 7.67 -19.21
C LYS A 274 -4.34 6.38 -19.55
N GLN A 275 -3.76 5.24 -19.21
CA GLN A 275 -4.28 3.94 -19.61
C GLN A 275 -5.29 3.39 -18.61
N TYR A 276 -4.96 3.47 -17.33
CA TYR A 276 -5.76 2.89 -16.26
C TYR A 276 -6.43 3.93 -15.36
N GLY A 277 -5.93 5.18 -15.35
CA GLY A 277 -6.46 6.24 -14.49
C GLY A 277 -6.25 5.98 -13.00
N MET A 278 -7.09 6.63 -12.19
CA MET A 278 -7.08 6.45 -10.73
C MET A 278 -8.48 6.63 -10.14
N PHE A 279 -8.74 5.96 -9.01
CA PHE A 279 -10.01 6.00 -8.30
C PHE A 279 -9.97 6.99 -7.13
N VAL A 280 -11.08 7.74 -6.94
CA VAL A 280 -11.34 8.43 -5.67
C VAL A 280 -11.56 7.38 -4.59
N ALA A 281 -10.65 7.27 -3.66
CA ALA A 281 -10.60 6.19 -2.69
C ALA A 281 -10.88 6.67 -1.27
N ASP A 282 -10.52 7.92 -0.95
CA ASP A 282 -10.69 8.47 0.38
C ASP A 282 -10.86 9.99 0.37
N ASN A 283 -11.32 10.54 1.52
CA ASN A 283 -11.23 11.96 1.82
C ASN A 283 -9.83 12.28 2.37
N GLY A 284 -9.25 13.36 1.88
CA GLY A 284 -7.92 13.85 2.24
C GLY A 284 -7.61 15.12 1.47
N SER A 285 -6.35 15.46 1.32
CA SER A 285 -5.97 16.55 0.44
C SER A 285 -6.28 16.22 -1.01
N SER A 286 -6.79 17.20 -1.77
CA SER A 286 -7.15 16.99 -3.18
C SER A 286 -5.90 16.68 -4.03
N TRP A 287 -6.04 15.71 -4.92
CA TRP A 287 -5.01 15.24 -5.86
C TRP A 287 -3.78 14.63 -5.19
N TYR A 288 -3.92 14.03 -3.99
CA TYR A 288 -2.86 13.26 -3.37
C TYR A 288 -2.89 11.83 -3.91
N LEU A 289 -1.83 11.49 -4.66
CA LEU A 289 -1.62 10.18 -5.26
C LEU A 289 -0.89 9.28 -4.28
N SER A 290 -1.50 8.18 -3.89
CA SER A 290 -0.92 7.28 -2.90
C SER A 290 0.11 6.32 -3.50
N GLY A 291 1.14 6.00 -2.72
CA GLY A 291 2.14 5.02 -3.08
C GLY A 291 2.82 4.41 -1.86
N ALA A 292 3.65 3.41 -2.12
CA ALA A 292 4.45 2.77 -1.08
C ALA A 292 5.78 3.50 -0.85
N PRO A 293 6.24 3.61 0.40
CA PRO A 293 7.54 4.18 0.70
C PRO A 293 8.66 3.28 0.20
N ASP A 294 9.73 3.89 -0.33
CA ASP A 294 10.97 3.18 -0.64
C ASP A 294 12.15 4.15 -0.51
N ALA A 295 13.21 3.74 0.18
CA ALA A 295 14.40 4.57 0.37
C ALA A 295 15.18 4.84 -0.93
N ARG A 296 14.84 4.15 -2.01
CA ARG A 296 15.47 4.28 -3.33
C ARG A 296 14.76 5.29 -4.24
N TRP A 297 13.58 5.84 -3.85
CA TRP A 297 12.90 6.87 -4.61
C TRP A 297 13.79 8.12 -4.80
N ASP A 298 13.66 8.77 -5.94
CA ASP A 298 14.14 10.14 -6.14
C ASP A 298 12.98 11.12 -5.90
N ASP A 299 12.92 11.69 -4.69
CA ASP A 299 11.87 12.62 -4.29
C ASP A 299 11.88 13.89 -5.16
N GLY A 300 13.05 14.27 -5.72
CA GLY A 300 13.18 15.38 -6.67
C GLY A 300 12.50 15.08 -8.01
N GLU A 301 12.65 13.86 -8.54
CA GLU A 301 11.91 13.41 -9.72
C GLU A 301 10.41 13.34 -9.44
N LEU A 302 10.00 12.73 -8.31
CA LEU A 302 8.59 12.60 -7.93
C LEU A 302 7.89 13.96 -7.81
N ALA A 303 8.58 14.98 -7.30
CA ALA A 303 8.05 16.34 -7.18
C ALA A 303 7.60 16.93 -8.52
N ALA A 304 8.10 16.44 -9.66
CA ALA A 304 7.67 16.88 -10.99
C ALA A 304 6.18 16.55 -11.27
N LEU A 305 5.57 15.57 -10.58
CA LEU A 305 4.14 15.26 -10.69
C LEU A 305 3.24 16.46 -10.40
N VAL A 306 3.68 17.40 -9.55
CA VAL A 306 2.94 18.64 -9.25
C VAL A 306 2.70 19.51 -10.49
N GLY A 307 3.47 19.29 -11.57
CA GLY A 307 3.24 19.92 -12.88
C GLY A 307 1.95 19.50 -13.56
N ILE A 308 1.45 18.30 -13.30
CA ILE A 308 0.14 17.79 -13.76
C ILE A 308 -0.95 18.39 -12.87
N LYS A 309 -1.96 19.01 -13.50
CA LYS A 309 -3.04 19.73 -12.80
C LYS A 309 -4.36 18.99 -12.92
N GLY A 310 -5.31 19.28 -12.02
CA GLY A 310 -6.67 18.75 -12.12
C GLY A 310 -7.32 19.02 -13.50
N SER A 311 -6.97 20.13 -14.15
CA SER A 311 -7.41 20.43 -15.53
C SER A 311 -6.87 19.48 -16.60
N ASP A 312 -5.83 18.72 -16.33
CA ASP A 312 -5.24 17.75 -17.25
C ASP A 312 -5.96 16.40 -17.22
N PHE A 313 -6.90 16.23 -16.30
CA PHE A 313 -7.70 15.02 -16.15
C PHE A 313 -9.08 15.15 -16.79
N GLU A 314 -9.73 14.01 -16.97
CA GLU A 314 -11.14 13.87 -17.33
C GLU A 314 -11.76 12.74 -16.53
N VAL A 315 -13.05 12.85 -16.20
CA VAL A 315 -13.79 11.80 -15.50
C VAL A 315 -14.27 10.77 -16.50
N VAL A 316 -14.04 9.50 -16.22
CA VAL A 316 -14.57 8.38 -17.01
C VAL A 316 -16.08 8.24 -16.72
N ALA A 317 -16.88 8.02 -17.77
CA ALA A 317 -18.33 7.90 -17.65
C ALA A 317 -18.72 6.87 -16.58
N MET A 318 -19.53 7.33 -15.64
CA MET A 318 -20.03 6.54 -14.53
C MET A 318 -21.41 5.96 -14.83
N SER A 319 -21.69 4.81 -14.26
CA SER A 319 -23.03 4.21 -14.25
C SER A 319 -23.32 3.60 -12.87
N GLY A 320 -24.58 3.62 -12.46
CA GLY A 320 -24.99 2.98 -11.21
C GLY A 320 -24.47 3.68 -9.94
N VAL A 321 -24.44 5.01 -9.93
CA VAL A 321 -24.12 5.78 -8.72
C VAL A 321 -25.17 5.49 -7.64
N VAL A 322 -24.71 5.05 -6.45
CA VAL A 322 -25.53 4.70 -5.30
C VAL A 322 -25.42 5.82 -4.27
N ALA A 323 -26.54 6.43 -3.92
CA ALA A 323 -26.60 7.42 -2.84
C ALA A 323 -26.56 6.73 -1.48
N GLY A 324 -25.86 7.31 -0.52
CA GLY A 324 -25.94 6.89 0.86
C GLY A 324 -27.31 7.21 1.49
N PRO A 325 -27.77 6.44 2.45
CA PRO A 325 -29.05 6.61 3.16
C PRO A 325 -29.13 7.91 3.97
#